data_3f138e3842bbc1853cb9e602830eda3b
#
_entry.id   3f138e3842bbc1853cb9e602830eda3b
#
_cell.length_a   1.000
_cell.length_b   1.000
_cell.length_c   1.000
_cell.angle_alpha   90.00
_cell.angle_beta   90.00
_cell.angle_gamma   90.00
#
_symmetry.space_group_name_H-M   'P 1'
#
loop_
_entity.id
_entity.type
_entity.pdbx_description
1 polymer ?
#
loop_
_entity_poly.entity_id
_entity_poly.type
_entity_poly.pdbx_seq_one_letter_code
_entity_poly.pdbx_strand_id
1 'polypeptide(L)'
;MAVVPKATDAQARNVIEMYRKGRPGISDIDLALIIESDVRFRPGVVQQAELKAAQPAPVYLYYFTWRTPVRDGKLKSMHTLEIPFVTANVDNATSMTGTGEDRYALEQRMSAAWAAFARTGNPSHDEIPAWPAYTLERRATMFLDAECRVVDDPWREERLLWEALQK
;
A
#
# COMPACT_ATOMS: atom_id res chain seq x y z
N MET A 1 -5.13 12.60 -20.70
CA MET A 1 -4.16 12.66 -19.59
C MET A 1 -3.15 11.55 -19.82
N ALA A 2 -1.87 11.86 -20.00
CA ALA A 2 -0.87 10.80 -20.19
C ALA A 2 -0.69 10.07 -18.85
N VAL A 3 -1.15 8.83 -18.77
CA VAL A 3 -1.07 7.97 -17.58
C VAL A 3 0.40 7.66 -17.22
N VAL A 4 1.29 7.72 -18.21
CA VAL A 4 2.74 7.54 -18.05
C VAL A 4 3.44 8.68 -18.78
N PRO A 5 4.05 9.64 -18.06
CA PRO A 5 4.78 10.72 -18.70
C PRO A 5 5.90 10.15 -19.60
N LYS A 6 5.93 10.51 -20.88
CA LYS A 6 6.89 10.05 -21.91
C LYS A 6 6.69 8.62 -22.44
N ALA A 7 5.63 7.89 -22.06
CA ALA A 7 5.35 6.60 -22.69
C ALA A 7 4.77 6.77 -24.09
N THR A 8 5.13 5.86 -24.98
CA THR A 8 4.46 5.72 -26.28
C THR A 8 3.05 5.16 -26.08
N ASP A 9 2.16 5.33 -27.07
CA ASP A 9 0.81 4.75 -27.04
C ASP A 9 0.84 3.22 -26.89
N ALA A 10 1.83 2.55 -27.43
CA ALA A 10 2.00 1.11 -27.31
C ALA A 10 2.35 0.71 -25.86
N GLN A 11 3.25 1.45 -25.22
CA GLN A 11 3.60 1.23 -23.81
C GLN A 11 2.42 1.51 -22.88
N ALA A 12 1.67 2.58 -23.13
CA ALA A 12 0.47 2.90 -22.36
C ALA A 12 -0.59 1.81 -22.46
N ARG A 13 -0.84 1.28 -23.67
CA ARG A 13 -1.75 0.13 -23.86
C ARG A 13 -1.29 -1.10 -23.12
N ASN A 14 -0.01 -1.45 -23.16
CA ASN A 14 0.54 -2.60 -22.46
C ASN A 14 0.37 -2.47 -20.93
N VAL A 15 0.61 -1.28 -20.36
CA VAL A 15 0.35 -0.99 -18.96
C VAL A 15 -1.13 -1.25 -18.61
N ILE A 16 -2.05 -0.66 -19.35
CA ILE A 16 -3.49 -0.81 -19.12
C ILE A 16 -3.93 -2.28 -19.19
N GLU A 17 -3.48 -3.02 -20.18
CA GLU A 17 -3.80 -4.44 -20.34
C GLU A 17 -3.28 -5.29 -19.18
N MET A 18 -2.05 -5.07 -18.74
CA MET A 18 -1.46 -5.78 -17.61
C MET A 18 -2.24 -5.54 -16.31
N TYR A 19 -2.54 -4.28 -15.99
CA TYR A 19 -3.31 -3.94 -14.79
C TYR A 19 -4.72 -4.48 -14.83
N ARG A 20 -5.36 -4.49 -16.00
CA ARG A 20 -6.71 -5.04 -16.19
C ARG A 20 -6.74 -6.55 -16.04
N LYS A 21 -5.73 -7.27 -16.56
CA LYS A 21 -5.58 -8.73 -16.42
C LYS A 21 -5.57 -9.17 -14.95
N GLY A 22 -4.89 -8.43 -14.10
CA GLY A 22 -4.83 -8.70 -12.66
C GLY A 22 -6.09 -8.32 -11.88
N ARG A 23 -7.06 -7.62 -12.52
CA ARG A 23 -8.25 -7.05 -11.87
C ARG A 23 -9.51 -7.21 -12.74
N PRO A 24 -10.02 -8.43 -12.91
CA PRO A 24 -11.23 -8.67 -13.71
C PRO A 24 -12.41 -7.81 -13.24
N GLY A 25 -13.08 -7.13 -14.17
CA GLY A 25 -14.26 -6.32 -13.88
C GLY A 25 -13.99 -4.93 -13.26
N ILE A 26 -12.73 -4.51 -13.13
CA ILE A 26 -12.40 -3.17 -12.64
C ILE A 26 -12.94 -2.09 -13.58
N SER A 27 -13.48 -1.00 -13.02
CA SER A 27 -13.89 0.18 -13.80
C SER A 27 -12.68 0.90 -14.39
N ASP A 28 -12.88 1.61 -15.51
CA ASP A 28 -11.81 2.39 -16.14
C ASP A 28 -11.30 3.51 -15.22
N ILE A 29 -12.17 4.07 -14.40
CA ILE A 29 -11.81 5.11 -13.42
C ILE A 29 -10.92 4.52 -12.32
N ASP A 30 -11.32 3.40 -11.72
CA ASP A 30 -10.54 2.75 -10.68
C ASP A 30 -9.18 2.26 -11.22
N LEU A 31 -9.16 1.74 -12.45
CA LEU A 31 -7.93 1.33 -13.12
C LEU A 31 -6.97 2.51 -13.30
N ALA A 32 -7.48 3.64 -13.80
CA ALA A 32 -6.70 4.84 -13.99
C ALA A 32 -6.11 5.38 -12.68
N LEU A 33 -6.91 5.38 -11.59
CA LEU A 33 -6.46 5.81 -10.28
C LEU A 33 -5.36 4.92 -9.70
N ILE A 34 -5.46 3.59 -9.87
CA ILE A 34 -4.43 2.65 -9.42
C ILE A 34 -3.14 2.87 -10.22
N ILE A 35 -3.22 2.96 -11.54
CA ILE A 35 -2.04 3.18 -12.38
C ILE A 35 -1.38 4.52 -12.05
N GLU A 36 -2.16 5.60 -11.85
CA GLU A 36 -1.63 6.90 -11.47
C GLU A 36 -0.92 6.88 -10.11
N SER A 37 -1.50 6.20 -9.13
CA SER A 37 -0.90 6.00 -7.81
C SER A 37 0.42 5.24 -7.91
N ASP A 38 0.44 4.15 -8.67
CA ASP A 38 1.65 3.36 -8.87
C ASP A 38 2.75 4.14 -9.60
N VAL A 39 2.41 4.88 -10.64
CA VAL A 39 3.38 5.75 -11.36
C VAL A 39 4.05 6.76 -10.42
N ARG A 40 3.27 7.34 -9.52
CA ARG A 40 3.75 8.44 -8.66
C ARG A 40 4.53 7.97 -7.44
N PHE A 41 4.11 6.88 -6.83
CA PHE A 41 4.57 6.56 -5.46
C PHE A 41 5.28 5.21 -5.37
N ARG A 42 4.70 4.15 -5.93
CA ARG A 42 5.16 2.79 -5.66
C ARG A 42 6.61 2.51 -6.05
N PRO A 43 7.12 2.89 -7.25
CA PRO A 43 8.51 2.64 -7.61
C PRO A 43 9.49 3.32 -6.65
N GLY A 44 9.19 4.56 -6.23
CA GLY A 44 10.02 5.28 -5.27
C GLY A 44 10.05 4.63 -3.89
N VAL A 45 8.90 4.17 -3.39
CA VAL A 45 8.80 3.46 -2.10
C VAL A 45 9.53 2.13 -2.13
N VAL A 46 9.37 1.35 -3.22
CA VAL A 46 10.10 0.08 -3.40
C VAL A 46 11.61 0.32 -3.46
N GLN A 47 12.06 1.30 -4.23
CA GLN A 47 13.46 1.67 -4.31
C GLN A 47 14.04 2.09 -2.95
N GLN A 48 13.30 2.87 -2.16
CA GLN A 48 13.72 3.20 -0.79
C GLN A 48 13.89 1.96 0.08
N ALA A 49 12.92 1.02 0.02
CA ALA A 49 13.01 -0.23 0.77
C ALA A 49 14.22 -1.07 0.34
N GLU A 50 14.51 -1.16 -0.96
CA GLU A 50 15.67 -1.87 -1.51
C GLU A 50 16.99 -1.26 -1.06
N LEU A 51 17.14 0.07 -1.18
CA LEU A 51 18.32 0.79 -0.73
C LEU A 51 18.53 0.67 0.78
N LYS A 52 17.44 0.67 1.55
CA LYS A 52 17.50 0.50 3.00
C LYS A 52 17.82 -0.93 3.40
N ALA A 53 17.30 -1.93 2.68
CA ALA A 53 17.59 -3.35 2.94
C ALA A 53 19.07 -3.71 2.72
N ALA A 54 19.84 -2.92 1.96
CA ALA A 54 21.27 -3.05 1.82
C ALA A 54 22.08 -2.50 3.02
N GLN A 55 21.40 -1.89 4.01
CA GLN A 55 22.02 -1.33 5.22
C GLN A 55 21.79 -2.24 6.43
N PRO A 56 22.59 -2.11 7.50
CA PRO A 56 22.47 -3.01 8.67
C PRO A 56 21.13 -2.95 9.41
N ALA A 57 20.47 -1.77 9.44
CA ALA A 57 19.19 -1.64 10.14
C ALA A 57 18.04 -2.17 9.28
N PRO A 58 17.10 -2.95 9.87
CA PRO A 58 15.98 -3.52 9.14
C PRO A 58 15.05 -2.43 8.60
N VAL A 59 14.35 -2.74 7.51
CA VAL A 59 13.28 -1.95 6.93
C VAL A 59 12.03 -2.80 6.84
N TYR A 60 10.87 -2.17 7.05
CA TYR A 60 9.56 -2.81 6.99
C TYR A 60 8.69 -2.09 5.99
N LEU A 61 8.06 -2.84 5.10
CA LEU A 61 7.20 -2.29 4.07
C LEU A 61 5.75 -2.63 4.36
N TYR A 62 4.85 -1.65 4.21
CA TYR A 62 3.41 -1.89 4.32
C TYR A 62 2.65 -1.32 3.12
N TYR A 63 1.44 -1.84 2.97
CA TYR A 63 0.45 -1.34 2.03
C TYR A 63 -0.89 -1.22 2.76
N PHE A 64 -1.41 0.00 2.86
CA PHE A 64 -2.70 0.24 3.50
C PHE A 64 -3.81 -0.01 2.49
N THR A 65 -4.68 -1.00 2.76
CA THR A 65 -5.71 -1.44 1.82
C THR A 65 -7.13 -1.32 2.35
N TRP A 66 -7.30 -0.95 3.63
CA TRP A 66 -8.61 -0.69 4.20
C TRP A 66 -9.33 0.42 3.45
N ARG A 67 -10.61 0.19 3.14
CA ARG A 67 -11.43 1.11 2.35
C ARG A 67 -12.39 1.87 3.22
N THR A 68 -12.38 3.18 3.14
CA THR A 68 -13.36 4.00 3.85
C THR A 68 -14.78 3.75 3.34
N PRO A 69 -15.79 3.64 4.25
CA PRO A 69 -17.19 3.58 3.86
C PRO A 69 -17.75 4.97 3.45
N VAL A 70 -17.02 6.04 3.71
CA VAL A 70 -17.46 7.41 3.42
C VAL A 70 -17.72 7.60 1.92
N ARG A 71 -18.79 8.33 1.59
CA ARG A 71 -19.26 8.55 0.21
C ARG A 71 -19.52 7.25 -0.54
N ASP A 72 -20.20 6.30 0.09
CA ASP A 72 -20.54 4.99 -0.47
C ASP A 72 -19.26 4.20 -0.91
N GLY A 73 -18.15 4.36 -0.19
CA GLY A 73 -16.89 3.67 -0.49
C GLY A 73 -16.16 4.16 -1.75
N LYS A 74 -16.62 5.24 -2.38
CA LYS A 74 -16.04 5.75 -3.64
C LYS A 74 -14.60 6.22 -3.49
N LEU A 75 -14.20 6.64 -2.28
CA LEU A 75 -12.86 7.15 -2.00
C LEU A 75 -11.81 6.03 -1.80
N LYS A 76 -12.26 4.78 -1.63
CA LYS A 76 -11.36 3.62 -1.42
C LYS A 76 -10.37 3.86 -0.27
N SER A 77 -9.12 3.43 -0.45
CA SER A 77 -8.00 3.71 0.45
C SER A 77 -7.30 5.00 0.02
N MET A 78 -7.97 6.13 0.22
CA MET A 78 -7.48 7.43 -0.25
C MET A 78 -6.20 7.85 0.47
N HIS A 79 -5.46 8.75 -0.14
CA HIS A 79 -4.24 9.33 0.43
C HIS A 79 -4.47 9.88 1.84
N THR A 80 -3.55 9.62 2.76
CA THR A 80 -3.58 10.00 4.19
C THR A 80 -4.61 9.30 5.07
N LEU A 81 -5.40 8.39 4.53
CA LEU A 81 -6.43 7.67 5.30
C LEU A 81 -5.83 6.81 6.43
N GLU A 82 -4.58 6.35 6.30
CA GLU A 82 -3.87 5.58 7.32
C GLU A 82 -3.48 6.39 8.57
N ILE A 83 -3.35 7.71 8.44
CA ILE A 83 -2.86 8.57 9.54
C ILE A 83 -3.70 8.48 10.79
N PRO A 84 -5.04 8.60 10.75
CA PRO A 84 -5.89 8.43 11.94
C PRO A 84 -5.70 7.09 12.65
N PHE A 85 -5.47 6.02 11.90
CA PHE A 85 -5.24 4.68 12.47
C PHE A 85 -3.88 4.58 13.17
N VAL A 86 -2.83 5.12 12.56
CA VAL A 86 -1.49 5.16 13.16
C VAL A 86 -1.46 5.99 14.45
N THR A 87 -2.19 7.10 14.47
CA THR A 87 -2.19 8.06 15.59
C THR A 87 -3.27 7.79 16.64
N ALA A 88 -4.00 6.67 16.54
CA ALA A 88 -5.13 6.33 17.43
C ALA A 88 -6.16 7.47 17.54
N ASN A 89 -6.64 7.95 16.40
CA ASN A 89 -7.45 9.17 16.32
C ASN A 89 -8.61 9.07 15.30
N VAL A 90 -9.13 7.86 15.05
CA VAL A 90 -10.19 7.63 14.05
C VAL A 90 -11.49 8.35 14.37
N ASP A 91 -11.78 8.61 15.65
CA ASP A 91 -12.99 9.31 16.08
C ASP A 91 -13.00 10.80 15.69
N ASN A 92 -11.84 11.44 15.66
CA ASN A 92 -11.70 12.82 15.21
C ASN A 92 -11.58 12.94 13.68
N ALA A 93 -11.50 11.81 12.97
CA ALA A 93 -11.35 11.74 11.53
C ALA A 93 -12.56 11.09 10.82
N THR A 94 -13.76 11.18 11.39
CA THR A 94 -14.96 10.50 10.87
C THR A 94 -15.34 10.91 9.45
N SER A 95 -14.95 12.10 9.00
CA SER A 95 -15.08 12.54 7.61
C SER A 95 -14.24 11.71 6.62
N MET A 96 -13.23 10.97 7.13
CA MET A 96 -12.36 10.08 6.38
C MET A 96 -12.61 8.61 6.70
N THR A 97 -12.78 8.28 7.98
CA THR A 97 -12.88 6.90 8.49
C THR A 97 -14.32 6.38 8.59
N GLY A 98 -15.32 7.27 8.54
CA GLY A 98 -16.70 6.91 8.86
C GLY A 98 -16.90 6.68 10.35
N THR A 99 -17.98 5.98 10.71
CA THR A 99 -18.38 5.73 12.09
C THR A 99 -18.56 4.25 12.42
N GLY A 100 -18.17 3.33 11.50
CA GLY A 100 -18.28 1.87 11.71
C GLY A 100 -17.31 1.37 12.80
N GLU A 101 -17.75 0.36 13.53
CA GLU A 101 -16.98 -0.23 14.64
C GLU A 101 -15.72 -1.00 14.16
N ASP A 102 -15.73 -1.48 12.92
CA ASP A 102 -14.63 -2.23 12.30
C ASP A 102 -13.30 -1.46 12.25
N ARG A 103 -13.35 -0.13 12.23
CA ARG A 103 -12.17 0.74 12.22
C ARG A 103 -11.33 0.65 13.51
N TYR A 104 -11.96 0.40 14.67
CA TYR A 104 -11.26 0.40 15.97
C TYR A 104 -10.24 -0.75 16.09
N ALA A 105 -10.58 -1.93 15.61
CA ALA A 105 -9.66 -3.06 15.61
C ALA A 105 -8.41 -2.80 14.76
N LEU A 106 -8.58 -2.16 13.61
CA LEU A 106 -7.45 -1.77 12.77
C LEU A 106 -6.64 -0.63 13.37
N GLU A 107 -7.29 0.37 13.99
CA GLU A 107 -6.63 1.44 14.72
C GLU A 107 -5.71 0.89 15.83
N GLN A 108 -6.23 -0.01 16.67
CA GLN A 108 -5.46 -0.65 17.73
C GLN A 108 -4.23 -1.38 17.18
N ARG A 109 -4.40 -2.18 16.13
CA ARG A 109 -3.31 -2.91 15.48
C ARG A 109 -2.25 -1.98 14.89
N MET A 110 -2.67 -0.95 14.18
CA MET A 110 -1.74 -0.04 13.53
C MET A 110 -1.00 0.83 14.53
N SER A 111 -1.69 1.45 15.47
CA SER A 111 -1.05 2.29 16.49
C SER A 111 -0.07 1.48 17.36
N ALA A 112 -0.43 0.23 17.73
CA ALA A 112 0.46 -0.67 18.44
C ALA A 112 1.71 -1.03 17.62
N ALA A 113 1.58 -1.28 16.31
CA ALA A 113 2.71 -1.57 15.42
C ALA A 113 3.70 -0.40 15.34
N TRP A 114 3.22 0.83 15.18
CA TRP A 114 4.07 2.03 15.18
C TRP A 114 4.74 2.26 16.54
N ALA A 115 4.00 2.07 17.63
CA ALA A 115 4.56 2.16 18.98
C ALA A 115 5.61 1.07 19.26
N ALA A 116 5.40 -0.15 18.79
CA ALA A 116 6.38 -1.24 18.88
C ALA A 116 7.64 -0.91 18.10
N PHE A 117 7.49 -0.46 16.85
CA PHE A 117 8.61 -0.04 16.01
C PHE A 117 9.41 1.12 16.64
N ALA A 118 8.75 2.13 17.17
CA ALA A 118 9.42 3.26 17.83
C ALA A 118 10.24 2.84 19.07
N ARG A 119 9.78 1.82 19.79
CA ARG A 119 10.47 1.32 21.00
C ARG A 119 11.58 0.33 20.69
N THR A 120 11.42 -0.51 19.69
CA THR A 120 12.27 -1.70 19.49
C THR A 120 12.92 -1.78 18.13
N GLY A 121 12.47 -0.97 17.16
CA GLY A 121 12.86 -1.09 15.75
C GLY A 121 12.16 -2.25 15.01
N ASN A 122 11.19 -2.93 15.66
CA ASN A 122 10.40 -4.02 15.08
C ASN A 122 8.90 -3.72 15.27
N PRO A 123 8.08 -3.67 14.20
CA PRO A 123 6.65 -3.38 14.30
C PRO A 123 5.79 -4.57 14.73
N SER A 124 6.35 -5.78 14.81
CA SER A 124 5.58 -7.00 15.17
C SER A 124 5.04 -6.94 16.61
N HIS A 125 3.81 -7.39 16.78
CA HIS A 125 3.14 -7.60 18.06
C HIS A 125 2.04 -8.68 17.91
N ASP A 126 1.43 -9.09 19.02
CA ASP A 126 0.56 -10.28 19.09
C ASP A 126 -0.77 -10.15 18.30
N GLU A 127 -1.22 -8.94 17.98
CA GLU A 127 -2.52 -8.71 17.30
C GLU A 127 -2.41 -8.64 15.77
N ILE A 128 -1.20 -8.76 15.22
CA ILE A 128 -0.97 -8.85 13.78
C ILE A 128 -0.08 -10.04 13.44
N PRO A 129 -0.13 -10.57 12.20
CA PRO A 129 0.85 -11.57 11.77
C PRO A 129 2.29 -11.07 11.96
N ALA A 130 3.23 -11.98 12.23
CA ALA A 130 4.63 -11.62 12.30
C ALA A 130 5.03 -10.81 11.07
N TRP A 131 5.56 -9.60 11.30
CA TRP A 131 5.95 -8.68 10.22
C TRP A 131 7.44 -8.83 9.93
N PRO A 132 7.84 -9.59 8.91
CA PRO A 132 9.25 -9.78 8.61
C PRO A 132 9.88 -8.51 8.05
N ALA A 133 11.16 -8.31 8.32
CA ALA A 133 11.92 -7.29 7.62
C ALA A 133 11.92 -7.54 6.11
N TYR A 134 11.86 -6.47 5.34
CA TYR A 134 11.93 -6.53 3.88
C TYR A 134 13.31 -6.98 3.43
N THR A 135 13.37 -7.93 2.50
CA THR A 135 14.59 -8.34 1.80
C THR A 135 14.35 -8.33 0.29
N LEU A 136 15.42 -8.26 -0.50
CA LEU A 136 15.31 -8.26 -1.96
C LEU A 136 14.73 -9.58 -2.52
N GLU A 137 14.97 -10.70 -1.82
CA GLU A 137 14.49 -12.01 -2.23
C GLU A 137 13.00 -12.19 -1.96
N ARG A 138 12.55 -11.77 -0.77
CA ARG A 138 11.18 -12.00 -0.31
C ARG A 138 10.25 -10.83 -0.62
N ARG A 139 10.74 -9.60 -0.50
CA ARG A 139 9.94 -8.37 -0.69
C ARG A 139 8.67 -8.35 0.16
N ALA A 140 8.79 -8.85 1.40
CA ALA A 140 7.66 -8.99 2.31
C ALA A 140 7.01 -7.64 2.58
N THR A 141 5.70 -7.56 2.37
CA THR A 141 4.89 -6.36 2.56
C THR A 141 3.71 -6.67 3.44
N MET A 142 3.53 -5.94 4.54
CA MET A 142 2.35 -6.05 5.39
C MET A 142 1.16 -5.32 4.75
N PHE A 143 0.08 -6.04 4.50
CA PHE A 143 -1.20 -5.44 4.11
C PHE A 143 -1.98 -5.10 5.37
N LEU A 144 -2.22 -3.81 5.56
CA LEU A 144 -2.99 -3.25 6.67
C LEU A 144 -4.43 -3.05 6.22
N ASP A 145 -5.29 -3.94 6.70
CA ASP A 145 -6.71 -4.04 6.38
C ASP A 145 -7.48 -4.56 7.60
N ALA A 146 -8.79 -4.76 7.49
CA ALA A 146 -9.58 -5.44 8.53
C ALA A 146 -8.93 -6.76 8.96
N GLU A 147 -8.36 -7.50 8.02
CA GLU A 147 -7.47 -8.63 8.28
C GLU A 147 -6.07 -8.30 7.78
N CYS A 148 -5.14 -8.05 8.69
CA CYS A 148 -3.73 -7.84 8.36
C CYS A 148 -3.09 -9.12 7.84
N ARG A 149 -2.27 -9.02 6.79
CA ARG A 149 -1.55 -10.19 6.23
C ARG A 149 -0.24 -9.77 5.60
N VAL A 150 0.73 -10.66 5.61
CA VAL A 150 2.00 -10.49 4.88
C VAL A 150 1.86 -11.09 3.49
N VAL A 151 2.29 -10.34 2.47
CA VAL A 151 2.32 -10.78 1.07
C VAL A 151 3.75 -10.59 0.57
N ASP A 152 4.30 -11.60 -0.05
CA ASP A 152 5.65 -11.56 -0.64
C ASP A 152 5.55 -11.04 -2.07
N ASP A 153 6.35 -10.00 -2.38
CA ASP A 153 6.45 -9.32 -3.69
C ASP A 153 5.05 -9.02 -4.31
N PRO A 154 4.16 -8.28 -3.61
CA PRO A 154 2.82 -8.01 -4.11
C PRO A 154 2.87 -7.29 -5.46
N TRP A 155 2.00 -7.72 -6.39
CA TRP A 155 1.93 -7.18 -7.75
C TRP A 155 3.29 -7.17 -8.48
N ARG A 156 4.00 -8.29 -8.41
CA ARG A 156 5.31 -8.47 -9.00
C ARG A 156 5.37 -8.08 -10.49
N GLU A 157 4.37 -8.48 -11.27
CA GLU A 157 4.35 -8.19 -12.72
C GLU A 157 4.30 -6.68 -12.98
N GLU A 158 3.53 -5.94 -12.20
CA GLU A 158 3.44 -4.49 -12.27
C GLU A 158 4.75 -3.81 -11.87
N ARG A 159 5.37 -4.29 -10.78
CA ARG A 159 6.70 -3.80 -10.36
C ARG A 159 7.74 -3.97 -11.47
N LEU A 160 7.84 -5.17 -12.04
CA LEU A 160 8.78 -5.46 -13.13
C LEU A 160 8.51 -4.61 -14.38
N LEU A 161 7.24 -4.34 -14.68
CA LEU A 161 6.88 -3.44 -15.77
C LEU A 161 7.42 -2.03 -15.53
N TRP A 162 7.24 -1.48 -14.32
CA TRP A 162 7.76 -0.14 -14.00
C TRP A 162 9.28 -0.09 -14.00
N GLU A 163 9.96 -1.11 -13.50
CA GLU A 163 11.42 -1.21 -13.58
C GLU A 163 11.93 -1.22 -15.03
N ALA A 164 11.20 -1.86 -15.94
CA ALA A 164 11.55 -1.89 -17.36
C ALA A 164 11.32 -0.56 -18.07
N LEU A 165 10.29 0.21 -17.64
CA LEU A 165 9.95 1.51 -18.24
C LEU A 165 10.83 2.68 -17.72
N GLN A 166 11.57 2.48 -16.65
CA GLN A 166 12.48 3.48 -16.07
C GLN A 166 13.92 3.39 -16.64
N LYS A 167 14.23 2.32 -17.35
CA LYS A 167 15.52 2.12 -18.06
C LYS A 167 15.51 2.79 -19.43
#